data_e121d47627b179c7ae606d809ab0336c
#
_entry.id   e121d47627b179c7ae606d809ab0336c
#
_cell.length_a   1.000
_cell.length_b   1.000
_cell.length_c   1.000
_cell.angle_alpha   90.00
_cell.angle_beta   90.00
_cell.angle_gamma   90.00
#
_symmetry.space_group_name_H-M   'P 1'
#
loop_
_entity.id
_entity.type
_entity.pdbx_description
1 polymer ?
#
loop_
_entity_poly.entity_id
_entity_poly.type
_entity_poly.pdbx_seq_one_letter_code
_entity_poly.pdbx_strand_id
1 'polypeptide(L)'
;MGGSLVEGLLKGETFKAGDITVADPSEEKLAKYAEKGASVTTNNVVAAQGSDLVAIVVKPWLVHQVVDEIKDALDYKKQMLIVIAAGVKSEDLNEWLNDREDGILPYFLVIPNIAIAEKQSMTFIVPVGATEGQTKTVKAVFDELGGSIITEERLLGAGTTLASCGIAYAMRYIRASVEGGVELGFKASDAEKIVLQTVKGAVELLQATGQHPEAAIDQVTTPGGVTIKGLNEMEYAGFTS
;
A
#
# COMPACT_ATOMS: atom_id res chain seq x y z
N MET A 1 -4.28 -5.32 5.78
CA MET A 1 -3.06 -5.07 4.97
C MET A 1 -2.40 -6.37 4.53
N GLY A 2 -2.00 -7.29 5.44
CA GLY A 2 -1.33 -8.54 5.05
C GLY A 2 -2.07 -9.32 3.98
N GLY A 3 -3.37 -9.52 4.14
CA GLY A 3 -4.18 -10.17 3.11
C GLY A 3 -4.16 -9.46 1.75
N SER A 4 -4.20 -8.12 1.75
CA SER A 4 -4.11 -7.34 0.50
C SER A 4 -2.75 -7.50 -0.19
N LEU A 5 -1.66 -7.56 0.60
CA LEU A 5 -0.32 -7.83 0.07
C LEU A 5 -0.26 -9.21 -0.59
N VAL A 6 -0.73 -10.26 0.09
CA VAL A 6 -0.74 -11.63 -0.46
C VAL A 6 -1.59 -11.71 -1.73
N GLU A 7 -2.77 -11.08 -1.76
CA GLU A 7 -3.61 -11.04 -2.96
C GLU A 7 -2.90 -10.36 -4.14
N GLY A 8 -2.19 -9.26 -3.88
CA GLY A 8 -1.40 -8.56 -4.89
C GLY A 8 -0.24 -9.41 -5.42
N LEU A 9 0.53 -10.04 -4.52
CA LEU A 9 1.63 -10.92 -4.89
C LEU A 9 1.17 -12.12 -5.73
N LEU A 10 0.03 -12.73 -5.37
CA LEU A 10 -0.56 -13.84 -6.12
C LEU A 10 -1.10 -13.44 -7.52
N LYS A 11 -1.36 -12.15 -7.75
CA LYS A 11 -1.72 -11.60 -9.07
C LYS A 11 -0.50 -11.13 -9.86
N GLY A 12 0.66 -11.07 -9.22
CA GLY A 12 1.93 -10.67 -9.83
C GLY A 12 2.56 -11.81 -10.65
N GLU A 13 3.70 -11.49 -11.26
CA GLU A 13 4.49 -12.43 -12.07
C GLU A 13 5.81 -12.82 -11.40
N THR A 14 6.26 -12.02 -10.40
CA THR A 14 7.53 -12.21 -9.71
C THR A 14 7.53 -13.48 -8.87
N PHE A 15 6.41 -13.79 -8.19
CA PHE A 15 6.30 -14.95 -7.30
C PHE A 15 5.22 -15.91 -7.77
N LYS A 16 5.54 -17.20 -7.78
CA LYS A 16 4.52 -18.23 -7.87
C LYS A 16 3.87 -18.43 -6.50
N ALA A 17 2.66 -18.98 -6.45
CA ALA A 17 1.97 -19.22 -5.18
C ALA A 17 2.82 -20.05 -4.19
N GLY A 18 3.54 -21.06 -4.70
CA GLY A 18 4.43 -21.92 -3.89
C GLY A 18 5.67 -21.22 -3.32
N ASP A 19 6.04 -20.04 -3.84
CA ASP A 19 7.14 -19.22 -3.33
C ASP A 19 6.70 -18.34 -2.14
N ILE A 20 5.39 -18.32 -1.84
CA ILE A 20 4.79 -17.48 -0.80
C ILE A 20 4.39 -18.33 0.40
N THR A 21 4.93 -18.00 1.57
CA THR A 21 4.49 -18.58 2.85
C THR A 21 3.73 -17.52 3.64
N VAL A 22 2.50 -17.83 4.04
CA VAL A 22 1.64 -16.93 4.82
C VAL A 22 1.52 -17.44 6.25
N ALA A 23 1.85 -16.60 7.23
CA ALA A 23 1.64 -16.87 8.64
C ALA A 23 0.51 -16.00 9.21
N ASP A 24 -0.44 -16.61 9.90
CA ASP A 24 -1.48 -15.93 10.69
C ASP A 24 -1.90 -16.88 11.83
N PRO A 25 -2.16 -16.41 13.05
CA PRO A 25 -2.63 -17.27 14.13
C PRO A 25 -4.01 -17.92 13.87
N SER A 26 -4.75 -17.44 12.89
CA SER A 26 -6.07 -17.96 12.50
C SER A 26 -5.97 -18.87 11.28
N GLU A 27 -6.16 -20.17 11.48
CA GLU A 27 -6.23 -21.17 10.40
C GLU A 27 -7.34 -20.85 9.38
N GLU A 28 -8.48 -20.33 9.84
CA GLU A 28 -9.58 -19.92 8.98
C GLU A 28 -9.15 -18.88 7.94
N LYS A 29 -8.34 -17.89 8.35
CA LYS A 29 -7.81 -16.88 7.42
C LYS A 29 -6.76 -17.44 6.45
N LEU A 30 -6.07 -18.49 6.84
CA LEU A 30 -5.04 -19.15 6.05
C LEU A 30 -5.63 -20.04 4.93
N ALA A 31 -6.78 -20.65 5.17
CA ALA A 31 -7.39 -21.62 4.26
C ALA A 31 -7.49 -21.11 2.81
N LYS A 32 -7.93 -19.88 2.61
CA LYS A 32 -8.08 -19.28 1.27
C LYS A 32 -6.74 -19.11 0.51
N TYR A 33 -5.61 -18.99 1.21
CA TYR A 33 -4.30 -18.87 0.59
C TYR A 33 -3.72 -20.26 0.27
N ALA A 34 -4.00 -21.25 1.12
CA ALA A 34 -3.68 -22.64 0.84
C ALA A 34 -4.43 -23.14 -0.42
N GLU A 35 -5.69 -22.79 -0.59
CA GLU A 35 -6.48 -23.09 -1.79
C GLU A 35 -5.88 -22.46 -3.07
N LYS A 36 -5.19 -21.32 -2.94
CA LYS A 36 -4.48 -20.66 -4.04
C LYS A 36 -3.08 -21.22 -4.27
N GLY A 37 -2.64 -22.21 -3.49
CA GLY A 37 -1.35 -22.87 -3.63
C GLY A 37 -0.20 -22.24 -2.85
N ALA A 38 -0.45 -21.27 -1.98
CA ALA A 38 0.55 -20.74 -1.07
C ALA A 38 0.80 -21.69 0.11
N SER A 39 2.03 -21.69 0.63
CA SER A 39 2.34 -22.34 1.90
C SER A 39 1.72 -21.55 3.06
N VAL A 40 1.17 -22.25 4.05
CA VAL A 40 0.52 -21.61 5.20
C VAL A 40 0.98 -22.22 6.51
N THR A 41 1.06 -21.40 7.55
CA THR A 41 1.44 -21.85 8.90
C THR A 41 0.90 -20.92 9.97
N THR A 42 0.70 -21.42 11.17
CA THR A 42 0.40 -20.59 12.35
C THR A 42 1.65 -20.20 13.14
N ASN A 43 2.84 -20.58 12.66
CA ASN A 43 4.11 -20.35 13.33
C ASN A 43 4.97 -19.35 12.54
N ASN A 44 5.23 -18.18 13.12
CA ASN A 44 6.03 -17.12 12.51
C ASN A 44 7.48 -17.55 12.22
N VAL A 45 8.07 -18.38 13.10
CA VAL A 45 9.44 -18.89 12.91
C VAL A 45 9.53 -19.76 11.66
N VAL A 46 8.56 -20.66 11.49
CA VAL A 46 8.50 -21.54 10.32
C VAL A 46 8.36 -20.73 9.02
N ALA A 47 7.56 -19.68 9.03
CA ALA A 47 7.39 -18.81 7.87
C ALA A 47 8.67 -18.00 7.55
N ALA A 48 9.42 -17.58 8.56
CA ALA A 48 10.62 -16.77 8.38
C ALA A 48 11.82 -17.61 7.91
N GLN A 49 11.90 -18.88 8.33
CA GLN A 49 13.02 -19.76 7.97
C GLN A 49 13.04 -20.07 6.47
N GLY A 50 14.19 -19.85 5.84
CA GLY A 50 14.43 -20.18 4.44
C GLY A 50 13.80 -19.23 3.41
N SER A 51 13.16 -18.15 3.83
CA SER A 51 12.64 -17.10 2.97
C SER A 51 13.74 -16.06 2.66
N ASP A 52 13.82 -15.55 1.43
CA ASP A 52 14.73 -14.46 1.08
C ASP A 52 14.21 -13.11 1.59
N LEU A 53 12.89 -12.93 1.53
CA LEU A 53 12.18 -11.74 2.01
C LEU A 53 11.21 -12.13 3.13
N VAL A 54 11.35 -11.53 4.28
CA VAL A 54 10.44 -11.73 5.42
C VAL A 54 9.63 -10.46 5.64
N ALA A 55 8.31 -10.53 5.54
CA ALA A 55 7.43 -9.38 5.71
C ALA A 55 6.62 -9.47 7.01
N ILE A 56 6.84 -8.53 7.92
CA ILE A 56 6.02 -8.33 9.12
C ILE A 56 4.88 -7.37 8.78
N VAL A 57 3.66 -7.88 8.74
CA VAL A 57 2.45 -7.11 8.35
C VAL A 57 1.39 -7.26 9.44
N VAL A 58 1.68 -6.72 10.59
CA VAL A 58 0.82 -6.78 11.78
C VAL A 58 0.48 -5.38 12.27
N LYS A 59 -0.36 -5.28 13.29
CA LYS A 59 -0.60 -3.99 13.96
C LYS A 59 0.68 -3.50 14.63
N PRO A 60 0.96 -2.18 14.68
CA PRO A 60 2.22 -1.64 15.17
C PRO A 60 2.64 -2.16 16.54
N TRP A 61 1.70 -2.30 17.47
CA TRP A 61 1.96 -2.79 18.82
C TRP A 61 2.30 -4.29 18.92
N LEU A 62 2.18 -5.05 17.84
CA LEU A 62 2.55 -6.46 17.75
C LEU A 62 3.92 -6.66 17.09
N VAL A 63 4.51 -5.63 16.49
CA VAL A 63 5.76 -5.77 15.71
C VAL A 63 6.90 -6.24 16.59
N HIS A 64 7.07 -5.64 17.78
CA HIS A 64 8.12 -6.03 18.72
C HIS A 64 8.02 -7.52 19.10
N GLN A 65 6.81 -7.98 19.46
CA GLN A 65 6.58 -9.38 19.78
C GLN A 65 6.96 -10.31 18.61
N VAL A 66 6.54 -9.97 17.39
CA VAL A 66 6.86 -10.78 16.20
C VAL A 66 8.35 -10.77 15.90
N VAL A 67 9.03 -9.63 16.06
CA VAL A 67 10.49 -9.55 15.93
C VAL A 67 11.16 -10.46 16.95
N ASP A 68 10.77 -10.43 18.22
CA ASP A 68 11.32 -11.29 19.26
C ASP A 68 11.11 -12.78 18.97
N GLU A 69 9.97 -13.14 18.39
CA GLU A 69 9.69 -14.53 18.01
C GLU A 69 10.61 -15.04 16.89
N ILE A 70 10.93 -14.19 15.89
CA ILE A 70 11.60 -14.65 14.66
C ILE A 70 13.08 -14.29 14.58
N LYS A 71 13.57 -13.28 15.32
CA LYS A 71 14.93 -12.73 15.16
C LYS A 71 16.03 -13.79 15.24
N ASP A 72 15.84 -14.83 16.07
CA ASP A 72 16.81 -15.91 16.24
C ASP A 72 16.77 -16.95 15.10
N ALA A 73 15.74 -16.94 14.31
CA ALA A 73 15.57 -17.80 13.15
C ALA A 73 15.99 -17.15 11.83
N LEU A 74 16.28 -15.83 11.84
CA LEU A 74 16.68 -15.08 10.65
C LEU A 74 18.16 -15.26 10.32
N ASP A 75 18.46 -15.42 9.04
CA ASP A 75 19.83 -15.36 8.49
C ASP A 75 20.16 -13.92 8.11
N TYR A 76 20.89 -13.22 8.98
CA TYR A 76 21.25 -11.80 8.84
C TYR A 76 22.12 -11.49 7.61
N LYS A 77 22.73 -12.52 7.00
CA LYS A 77 23.60 -12.36 5.82
C LYS A 77 22.86 -12.52 4.51
N LYS A 78 21.69 -13.19 4.53
CA LYS A 78 20.97 -13.55 3.31
C LYS A 78 19.59 -12.93 3.22
N GLN A 79 18.90 -12.77 4.35
CA GLN A 79 17.51 -12.34 4.36
C GLN A 79 17.39 -10.82 4.44
N MET A 80 16.28 -10.32 3.97
CA MET A 80 15.85 -8.93 4.10
C MET A 80 14.50 -8.88 4.82
N LEU A 81 14.37 -7.98 5.81
CA LEU A 81 13.15 -7.80 6.56
C LEU A 81 12.35 -6.62 6.00
N ILE A 82 11.07 -6.80 5.79
CA ILE A 82 10.13 -5.76 5.38
C ILE A 82 9.13 -5.54 6.51
N VAL A 83 9.03 -4.33 7.03
CA VAL A 83 8.10 -3.99 8.12
C VAL A 83 7.03 -3.07 7.59
N ILE A 84 5.79 -3.56 7.56
CA ILE A 84 4.61 -2.82 7.11
C ILE A 84 3.74 -2.51 8.32
N ALA A 85 4.14 -1.49 9.07
CA ALA A 85 3.45 -1.04 10.26
C ALA A 85 3.64 0.47 10.45
N ALA A 86 2.55 1.23 10.41
CA ALA A 86 2.61 2.68 10.58
C ALA A 86 3.03 3.05 12.00
N GLY A 87 4.01 3.97 12.12
CA GLY A 87 4.48 4.49 13.40
C GLY A 87 5.61 3.68 14.06
N VAL A 88 6.02 2.54 13.51
CA VAL A 88 7.24 1.85 13.91
C VAL A 88 8.44 2.56 13.29
N LYS A 89 9.44 2.87 14.09
CA LYS A 89 10.63 3.62 13.66
C LYS A 89 11.85 2.71 13.49
N SER A 90 12.81 3.20 12.72
CA SER A 90 14.11 2.53 12.58
C SER A 90 14.84 2.41 13.92
N GLU A 91 14.72 3.41 14.80
CA GLU A 91 15.30 3.37 16.14
C GLU A 91 14.78 2.16 16.95
N ASP A 92 13.47 1.92 16.93
CA ASP A 92 12.83 0.79 17.62
C ASP A 92 13.36 -0.55 17.06
N LEU A 93 13.38 -0.68 15.72
CA LEU A 93 13.85 -1.91 15.07
C LEU A 93 15.35 -2.15 15.30
N ASN A 94 16.16 -1.11 15.31
CA ASN A 94 17.57 -1.21 15.63
C ASN A 94 17.77 -1.73 17.06
N GLU A 95 17.00 -1.28 18.04
CA GLU A 95 17.03 -1.78 19.40
C GLU A 95 16.62 -3.26 19.47
N TRP A 96 15.55 -3.65 18.78
CA TRP A 96 15.00 -5.02 18.86
C TRP A 96 15.82 -6.07 18.10
N LEU A 97 16.53 -5.66 17.02
CA LEU A 97 17.32 -6.55 16.15
C LEU A 97 18.83 -6.56 16.48
N ASN A 98 19.33 -5.63 17.28
CA ASN A 98 20.74 -5.19 17.26
C ASN A 98 21.73 -5.94 18.17
N ASP A 99 21.41 -7.04 18.79
CA ASP A 99 22.36 -7.73 19.68
C ASP A 99 23.02 -8.98 19.07
N ARG A 100 23.43 -8.94 17.77
CA ARG A 100 24.07 -10.11 17.16
C ARG A 100 25.46 -9.83 16.62
N GLU A 101 26.38 -10.75 16.92
CA GLU A 101 27.74 -10.83 16.34
C GLU A 101 27.69 -11.00 14.79
N ASP A 102 26.55 -11.39 14.22
CA ASP A 102 26.37 -11.72 12.79
C ASP A 102 26.20 -10.51 11.86
N GLY A 103 26.11 -9.30 12.39
CA GLY A 103 25.97 -8.07 11.62
C GLY A 103 24.56 -7.45 11.68
N ILE A 104 24.32 -6.47 10.82
CA ILE A 104 23.05 -5.75 10.72
C ILE A 104 22.17 -6.45 9.70
N LEU A 105 20.96 -6.89 10.11
CA LEU A 105 19.95 -7.36 9.19
C LEU A 105 19.46 -6.16 8.35
N PRO A 106 19.57 -6.20 7.01
CA PRO A 106 18.97 -5.16 6.20
C PRO A 106 17.46 -5.21 6.30
N TYR A 107 16.83 -4.05 6.59
CA TYR A 107 15.38 -3.98 6.65
C TYR A 107 14.82 -2.74 5.94
N PHE A 108 13.52 -2.79 5.69
CA PHE A 108 12.78 -1.76 4.99
C PHE A 108 11.52 -1.41 5.76
N LEU A 109 11.35 -0.12 6.08
CA LEU A 109 10.06 0.40 6.54
C LEU A 109 9.22 0.70 5.29
N VAL A 110 8.07 0.06 5.20
CA VAL A 110 7.24 0.11 3.98
C VAL A 110 5.81 0.49 4.32
N ILE A 111 5.29 1.49 3.65
CA ILE A 111 3.91 1.95 3.82
C ILE A 111 3.20 1.88 2.45
N PRO A 112 2.50 0.78 2.18
CA PRO A 112 1.58 0.67 1.05
C PRO A 112 0.17 1.15 1.43
N ASN A 113 -0.75 1.03 0.50
CA ASN A 113 -2.18 1.12 0.79
C ASN A 113 -2.94 -0.15 0.34
N ILE A 114 -4.23 -0.25 0.65
CA ILE A 114 -5.01 -1.47 0.38
C ILE A 114 -5.22 -1.77 -1.10
N ALA A 115 -5.02 -0.80 -2.00
CA ALA A 115 -5.08 -1.04 -3.45
C ALA A 115 -3.93 -1.93 -3.96
N ILE A 116 -2.98 -2.29 -3.10
CA ILE A 116 -1.95 -3.31 -3.39
C ILE A 116 -2.58 -4.64 -3.81
N ALA A 117 -3.77 -4.98 -3.31
CA ALA A 117 -4.52 -6.17 -3.72
C ALA A 117 -4.90 -6.17 -5.21
N GLU A 118 -4.98 -5.00 -5.82
CA GLU A 118 -5.28 -4.80 -7.25
C GLU A 118 -4.07 -4.29 -8.05
N LYS A 119 -2.86 -4.38 -7.48
CA LYS A 119 -1.61 -3.90 -8.10
C LYS A 119 -1.67 -2.39 -8.44
N GLN A 120 -2.32 -1.60 -7.58
CA GLN A 120 -2.52 -0.16 -7.72
C GLN A 120 -2.13 0.61 -6.44
N SER A 121 -1.21 0.07 -5.64
CA SER A 121 -0.71 0.76 -4.46
C SER A 121 0.19 1.93 -4.86
N MET A 122 0.18 2.98 -4.04
CA MET A 122 1.33 3.88 -3.91
C MET A 122 2.08 3.49 -2.64
N THR A 123 3.32 3.05 -2.77
CA THR A 123 4.11 2.46 -1.68
C THR A 123 5.36 3.31 -1.39
N PHE A 124 5.54 3.69 -0.13
CA PHE A 124 6.76 4.36 0.35
C PHE A 124 7.70 3.34 0.96
N ILE A 125 8.98 3.43 0.63
CA ILE A 125 10.02 2.48 1.04
C ILE A 125 11.19 3.25 1.64
N VAL A 126 11.57 2.92 2.87
CA VAL A 126 12.77 3.43 3.54
C VAL A 126 13.73 2.27 3.78
N PRO A 127 14.85 2.21 3.06
CA PRO A 127 15.87 1.21 3.29
C PRO A 127 16.73 1.58 4.51
N VAL A 128 17.00 0.59 5.38
CA VAL A 128 17.90 0.74 6.54
C VAL A 128 18.91 -0.40 6.54
N GLY A 129 20.19 -0.08 6.57
CA GLY A 129 21.28 -1.07 6.52
C GLY A 129 21.35 -1.88 5.21
N ALA A 130 20.57 -1.50 4.20
CA ALA A 130 20.47 -2.21 2.94
C ALA A 130 21.42 -1.65 1.88
N THR A 131 21.96 -2.53 1.04
CA THR A 131 22.74 -2.17 -0.14
C THR A 131 21.83 -1.63 -1.25
N GLU A 132 22.42 -0.96 -2.24
CA GLU A 132 21.68 -0.50 -3.43
C GLU A 132 21.01 -1.66 -4.18
N GLY A 133 21.67 -2.82 -4.28
CA GLY A 133 21.12 -4.02 -4.90
C GLY A 133 19.88 -4.55 -4.16
N GLN A 134 19.95 -4.65 -2.84
CA GLN A 134 18.82 -5.05 -2.00
C GLN A 134 17.65 -4.06 -2.11
N THR A 135 17.95 -2.76 -2.11
CA THR A 135 16.95 -1.71 -2.30
C THR A 135 16.25 -1.82 -3.65
N LYS A 136 16.99 -2.07 -4.74
CA LYS A 136 16.42 -2.31 -6.06
C LYS A 136 15.53 -3.55 -6.10
N THR A 137 15.94 -4.64 -5.42
CA THR A 137 15.15 -5.87 -5.33
C THR A 137 13.81 -5.61 -4.64
N VAL A 138 13.81 -5.00 -3.46
CA VAL A 138 12.57 -4.70 -2.73
C VAL A 138 11.70 -3.71 -3.51
N LYS A 139 12.31 -2.67 -4.09
CA LYS A 139 11.58 -1.72 -4.93
C LYS A 139 10.88 -2.40 -6.10
N ALA A 140 11.54 -3.32 -6.80
CA ALA A 140 10.96 -4.04 -7.93
C ALA A 140 9.72 -4.86 -7.54
N VAL A 141 9.72 -5.50 -6.36
CA VAL A 141 8.55 -6.21 -5.83
C VAL A 141 7.37 -5.25 -5.65
N PHE A 142 7.59 -4.07 -5.08
CA PHE A 142 6.50 -3.11 -4.86
C PHE A 142 6.10 -2.34 -6.12
N ASP A 143 7.01 -2.16 -7.10
CA ASP A 143 6.67 -1.60 -8.42
C ASP A 143 5.72 -2.51 -9.21
N GLU A 144 5.82 -3.82 -9.04
CA GLU A 144 4.86 -4.76 -9.62
C GLU A 144 3.47 -4.64 -8.97
N LEU A 145 3.41 -4.20 -7.72
CA LEU A 145 2.17 -4.05 -6.94
C LEU A 145 1.56 -2.64 -7.04
N GLY A 146 2.09 -1.80 -7.94
CA GLY A 146 1.68 -0.42 -8.19
C GLY A 146 2.87 0.50 -8.39
N GLY A 147 2.77 1.75 -7.92
CA GLY A 147 3.91 2.67 -7.88
C GLY A 147 4.65 2.57 -6.54
N SER A 148 5.99 2.74 -6.54
CA SER A 148 6.75 2.86 -5.30
C SER A 148 7.78 4.00 -5.35
N ILE A 149 8.06 4.58 -4.18
CA ILE A 149 9.05 5.66 -4.00
C ILE A 149 9.99 5.27 -2.85
N ILE A 150 11.30 5.34 -3.11
CA ILE A 150 12.30 5.34 -2.06
C ILE A 150 12.29 6.74 -1.41
N THR A 151 12.19 6.78 -0.10
CA THR A 151 12.06 8.04 0.64
C THR A 151 12.82 8.00 1.97
N GLU A 152 12.81 9.11 2.70
CA GLU A 152 13.35 9.22 4.04
C GLU A 152 12.28 8.91 5.09
N GLU A 153 12.67 8.33 6.22
CA GLU A 153 11.76 7.94 7.30
C GLU A 153 10.90 9.09 7.80
N ARG A 154 11.45 10.31 7.89
CA ARG A 154 10.70 11.51 8.31
C ARG A 154 9.48 11.80 7.43
N LEU A 155 9.45 11.31 6.19
CA LEU A 155 8.35 11.51 5.24
C LEU A 155 7.30 10.39 5.28
N LEU A 156 7.53 9.29 5.99
CA LEU A 156 6.56 8.18 6.06
C LEU A 156 5.20 8.61 6.63
N GLY A 157 5.20 9.49 7.63
CA GLY A 157 3.95 10.04 8.19
C GLY A 157 3.14 10.82 7.16
N ALA A 158 3.81 11.70 6.40
CA ALA A 158 3.19 12.46 5.31
C ALA A 158 2.73 11.51 4.17
N GLY A 159 3.57 10.54 3.80
CA GLY A 159 3.22 9.51 2.82
C GLY A 159 2.01 8.67 3.24
N THR A 160 1.92 8.31 4.52
CA THR A 160 0.75 7.61 5.09
C THR A 160 -0.52 8.44 4.91
N THR A 161 -0.46 9.73 5.24
CA THR A 161 -1.61 10.64 5.09
C THR A 161 -2.02 10.77 3.63
N LEU A 162 -1.05 10.99 2.74
CA LEU A 162 -1.31 11.25 1.32
C LEU A 162 -1.81 10.00 0.58
N ALA A 163 -1.22 8.84 0.80
CA ALA A 163 -1.53 7.63 0.03
C ALA A 163 -2.42 6.64 0.79
N SER A 164 -2.07 6.27 2.04
CA SER A 164 -2.87 5.27 2.77
C SER A 164 -4.19 5.83 3.26
N CYS A 165 -4.21 7.05 3.84
CA CYS A 165 -5.44 7.73 4.18
C CYS A 165 -6.14 8.31 2.94
N GLY A 166 -5.36 8.78 1.96
CA GLY A 166 -5.84 9.35 0.70
C GLY A 166 -6.83 8.48 -0.05
N ILE A 167 -6.69 7.15 0.00
CA ILE A 167 -7.67 6.21 -0.55
C ILE A 167 -9.07 6.43 0.05
N ALA A 168 -9.15 6.63 1.37
CA ALA A 168 -10.43 6.87 2.03
C ALA A 168 -11.04 8.22 1.62
N TYR A 169 -10.20 9.25 1.42
CA TYR A 169 -10.64 10.56 0.94
C TYR A 169 -11.20 10.48 -0.49
N ALA A 170 -10.51 9.77 -1.37
CA ALA A 170 -10.99 9.51 -2.73
C ALA A 170 -12.31 8.73 -2.73
N MET A 171 -12.44 7.69 -1.90
CA MET A 171 -13.68 6.92 -1.75
C MET A 171 -14.83 7.79 -1.19
N ARG A 172 -14.55 8.74 -0.30
CA ARG A 172 -15.55 9.68 0.21
C ARG A 172 -16.05 10.61 -0.90
N TYR A 173 -15.13 11.13 -1.75
CA TYR A 173 -15.51 11.90 -2.92
C TYR A 173 -16.39 11.08 -3.88
N ILE A 174 -15.97 9.84 -4.20
CA ILE A 174 -16.75 8.93 -5.06
C ILE A 174 -18.14 8.71 -4.47
N ARG A 175 -18.24 8.42 -3.15
CA ARG A 175 -19.53 8.20 -2.48
C ARG A 175 -20.45 9.41 -2.61
N ALA A 176 -19.97 10.61 -2.33
CA ALA A 176 -20.75 11.83 -2.42
C ALA A 176 -21.22 12.09 -3.87
N SER A 177 -20.34 11.85 -4.85
CA SER A 177 -20.68 12.01 -6.26
C SER A 177 -21.75 11.00 -6.72
N VAL A 178 -21.70 9.76 -6.23
CA VAL A 178 -22.73 8.74 -6.51
C VAL A 178 -24.08 9.17 -5.92
N GLU A 179 -24.10 9.70 -4.69
CA GLU A 179 -25.32 10.21 -4.04
C GLU A 179 -25.93 11.36 -4.85
N GLY A 180 -25.11 12.31 -5.33
CA GLY A 180 -25.55 13.36 -6.24
C GLY A 180 -26.11 12.81 -7.56
N GLY A 181 -25.49 11.77 -8.12
CA GLY A 181 -26.00 11.10 -9.32
C GLY A 181 -27.40 10.48 -9.10
N VAL A 182 -27.64 9.90 -7.92
CA VAL A 182 -28.96 9.37 -7.55
C VAL A 182 -29.98 10.49 -7.39
N GLU A 183 -29.61 11.61 -6.77
CA GLU A 183 -30.48 12.79 -6.66
C GLU A 183 -30.88 13.34 -8.02
N LEU A 184 -29.99 13.28 -9.01
CA LEU A 184 -30.23 13.67 -10.39
C LEU A 184 -31.03 12.64 -11.21
N GLY A 185 -31.42 11.50 -10.62
CA GLY A 185 -32.35 10.52 -11.20
C GLY A 185 -31.69 9.25 -11.78
N PHE A 186 -30.38 9.06 -11.63
CA PHE A 186 -29.74 7.81 -12.02
C PHE A 186 -30.03 6.71 -11.00
N LYS A 187 -30.09 5.45 -11.44
CA LYS A 187 -30.04 4.31 -10.52
C LYS A 187 -28.68 4.28 -9.81
N ALA A 188 -28.65 3.89 -8.53
CA ALA A 188 -27.41 3.87 -7.73
C ALA A 188 -26.27 3.09 -8.42
N SER A 189 -26.59 1.91 -9.01
CA SER A 189 -25.61 1.10 -9.74
C SER A 189 -25.05 1.78 -11.00
N ASP A 190 -25.82 2.60 -11.67
CA ASP A 190 -25.38 3.31 -12.86
C ASP A 190 -24.60 4.57 -12.46
N ALA A 191 -25.05 5.31 -11.44
CA ALA A 191 -24.32 6.42 -10.86
C ALA A 191 -22.91 5.99 -10.38
N GLU A 192 -22.79 4.84 -9.70
CA GLU A 192 -21.50 4.30 -9.29
C GLU A 192 -20.58 4.01 -10.48
N LYS A 193 -21.07 3.32 -11.51
CA LYS A 193 -20.27 3.06 -12.73
C LYS A 193 -19.81 4.34 -13.41
N ILE A 194 -20.70 5.33 -13.53
CA ILE A 194 -20.39 6.63 -14.14
C ILE A 194 -19.28 7.33 -13.36
N VAL A 195 -19.42 7.45 -12.04
CA VAL A 195 -18.45 8.15 -11.18
C VAL A 195 -17.10 7.46 -11.19
N LEU A 196 -17.07 6.12 -11.03
CA LEU A 196 -15.82 5.35 -11.05
C LEU A 196 -15.07 5.54 -12.38
N GLN A 197 -15.77 5.46 -13.51
CA GLN A 197 -15.15 5.66 -14.82
C GLN A 197 -14.68 7.10 -15.02
N THR A 198 -15.42 8.08 -14.53
CA THR A 198 -15.05 9.50 -14.62
C THR A 198 -13.80 9.80 -13.80
N VAL A 199 -13.73 9.33 -12.55
CA VAL A 199 -12.55 9.50 -11.68
C VAL A 199 -11.32 8.82 -12.28
N LYS A 200 -11.49 7.59 -12.79
CA LYS A 200 -10.42 6.89 -13.51
C LYS A 200 -9.91 7.71 -14.70
N GLY A 201 -10.83 8.23 -15.53
CA GLY A 201 -10.48 9.05 -16.69
C GLY A 201 -9.74 10.33 -16.31
N ALA A 202 -10.11 10.99 -15.21
CA ALA A 202 -9.42 12.18 -14.74
C ALA A 202 -7.98 11.86 -14.30
N VAL A 203 -7.77 10.75 -13.58
CA VAL A 203 -6.43 10.29 -13.15
C VAL A 203 -5.57 9.96 -14.38
N GLU A 204 -6.09 9.15 -15.30
CA GLU A 204 -5.38 8.76 -16.53
C GLU A 204 -5.00 9.98 -17.38
N LEU A 205 -5.89 10.96 -17.48
CA LEU A 205 -5.63 12.20 -18.23
C LEU A 205 -4.49 13.00 -17.61
N LEU A 206 -4.47 13.19 -16.30
CA LEU A 206 -3.39 13.89 -15.60
C LEU A 206 -2.05 13.16 -15.72
N GLN A 207 -2.06 11.83 -15.60
CA GLN A 207 -0.85 11.02 -15.75
C GLN A 207 -0.30 11.06 -17.18
N ALA A 208 -1.15 10.99 -18.18
CA ALA A 208 -0.77 11.00 -19.59
C ALA A 208 -0.22 12.37 -20.04
N THR A 209 -0.80 13.46 -19.52
CA THR A 209 -0.46 14.83 -19.95
C THR A 209 0.60 15.49 -19.09
N GLY A 210 0.74 15.08 -17.83
CA GLY A 210 1.58 15.75 -16.82
C GLY A 210 1.13 17.18 -16.49
N GLN A 211 -0.10 17.56 -16.85
CA GLN A 211 -0.64 18.89 -16.60
C GLN A 211 -0.91 19.11 -15.11
N HIS A 212 -0.79 20.37 -14.71
CA HIS A 212 -1.25 20.78 -13.38
C HIS A 212 -2.80 20.61 -13.30
N PRO A 213 -3.35 20.07 -12.18
CA PRO A 213 -4.79 19.81 -12.05
C PRO A 213 -5.66 21.03 -12.39
N GLU A 214 -5.31 22.25 -11.95
CA GLU A 214 -6.06 23.46 -12.25
C GLU A 214 -6.11 23.77 -13.76
N ALA A 215 -4.99 23.58 -14.47
CA ALA A 215 -4.98 23.77 -15.92
C ALA A 215 -5.86 22.75 -16.66
N ALA A 216 -5.97 21.52 -16.15
CA ALA A 216 -6.88 20.51 -16.69
C ALA A 216 -8.35 20.84 -16.39
N ILE A 217 -8.65 21.40 -15.19
CA ILE A 217 -9.99 21.89 -14.82
C ILE A 217 -10.44 23.00 -15.77
N ASP A 218 -9.56 23.97 -16.08
CA ASP A 218 -9.87 25.07 -17.01
C ASP A 218 -10.28 24.55 -18.39
N GLN A 219 -9.67 23.47 -18.88
CA GLN A 219 -10.01 22.89 -20.20
C GLN A 219 -11.42 22.33 -20.28
N VAL A 220 -11.99 21.89 -19.16
CA VAL A 220 -13.35 21.35 -19.08
C VAL A 220 -14.37 22.35 -18.55
N THR A 221 -13.94 23.60 -18.32
CA THR A 221 -14.77 24.67 -17.77
C THR A 221 -15.07 25.69 -18.84
N THR A 222 -16.33 25.70 -19.32
CA THR A 222 -16.79 26.64 -20.35
C THR A 222 -17.57 27.81 -19.74
N PRO A 223 -17.50 29.03 -20.32
CA PRO A 223 -18.27 30.19 -19.84
C PRO A 223 -19.76 29.90 -19.73
N GLY A 224 -20.34 30.12 -18.53
CA GLY A 224 -21.76 29.86 -18.26
C GLY A 224 -22.16 28.38 -18.19
N GLY A 225 -21.20 27.45 -18.35
CA GLY A 225 -21.42 25.99 -18.35
C GLY A 225 -21.81 25.42 -16.98
N VAL A 226 -22.11 24.11 -16.97
CA VAL A 226 -22.51 23.41 -15.76
C VAL A 226 -21.30 23.17 -14.83
N THR A 227 -20.12 22.93 -15.43
CA THR A 227 -18.89 22.65 -14.67
C THR A 227 -18.53 23.78 -13.70
N ILE A 228 -18.50 25.03 -14.17
CA ILE A 228 -18.15 26.17 -13.29
C ILE A 228 -19.14 26.36 -12.14
N LYS A 229 -20.42 26.07 -12.36
CA LYS A 229 -21.44 26.15 -11.30
C LYS A 229 -21.17 25.10 -10.22
N GLY A 230 -20.85 23.86 -10.61
CA GLY A 230 -20.50 22.79 -9.69
C GLY A 230 -19.23 23.08 -8.90
N LEU A 231 -18.19 23.62 -9.56
CA LEU A 231 -16.95 24.04 -8.89
C LEU A 231 -17.21 25.13 -7.85
N ASN A 232 -18.01 26.16 -8.19
CA ASN A 232 -18.35 27.20 -7.25
C ASN A 232 -19.11 26.67 -6.02
N GLU A 233 -20.03 25.72 -6.20
CA GLU A 233 -20.72 25.11 -5.07
C GLU A 233 -19.75 24.31 -4.17
N MET A 234 -18.76 23.61 -4.74
CA MET A 234 -17.72 22.93 -3.97
C MET A 234 -16.91 23.94 -3.15
N GLU A 235 -16.53 25.10 -3.73
CA GLU A 235 -15.82 26.18 -3.02
C GLU A 235 -16.67 26.77 -1.89
N TYR A 236 -17.94 27.07 -2.13
CA TYR A 236 -18.86 27.57 -1.10
C TYR A 236 -19.04 26.60 0.05
N ALA A 237 -18.97 25.29 -0.22
CA ALA A 237 -18.99 24.23 0.81
C ALA A 237 -17.64 24.05 1.52
N GLY A 238 -16.59 24.79 1.15
CA GLY A 238 -15.27 24.72 1.77
C GLY A 238 -14.44 23.51 1.32
N PHE A 239 -14.58 23.03 0.09
CA PHE A 239 -13.86 21.85 -0.39
C PHE A 239 -12.34 22.05 -0.43
N THR A 240 -11.87 23.28 -0.73
CA THR A 240 -10.44 23.63 -0.79
C THR A 240 -9.92 24.34 0.46
N SER A 241 -10.75 24.66 1.43
CA SER A 241 -10.39 25.39 2.66
C SER A 241 -10.12 24.50 3.86
#